data_1ff8afe9956a5ef1a1188402ab7b4f36
#
_entry.id   1ff8afe9956a5ef1a1188402ab7b4f36
#
_cell.length_a   1.000
_cell.length_b   1.000
_cell.length_c   1.000
_cell.angle_alpha   90.00
_cell.angle_beta   90.00
_cell.angle_gamma   90.00
#
_symmetry.space_group_name_H-M   'P 1'
#
loop_
_entity.id
_entity.type
_entity.pdbx_description
1 polymer ?
#
loop_
_entity_poly.entity_id
_entity_poly.type
_entity_poly.pdbx_seq_one_letter_code
_entity_poly.pdbx_strand_id
1 'polypeptide(L)'
;MKTPLVLIVGAGPSGMTMAIELRRFGLDVRIIDKSGHPAQHSQALVVQARTLEQLQRYGVAATAVASGRKLTWGEFFSEGKRILSIDLHNISSRYPYALFLPQSETEAILNRHMESFGVRIERETELLGFEESGLAEAAVSALLRHADGSQEQIQPRWIIGCDGAHSVVRQHAGIDFAGAGTSLSFFLGDLELEGPDTPGDVLSIHFHHGNVVFMGRLSDKFTRVIVALHSNQSQDASQAGDPKRDLTFADFQRPIDEAGIRVKILSSDWMTPFHVNDRQASHYRKGSVFLVGDASHIHSPVGGQGMNTGMQDAANLAWKLSAVAHGADDHLLDSYEEERAAVGKALLSFTGRGLKLATTANPLLEKLRDTLLPHLVGLHSVQKAVLGFISETAIEYRSSSIVSDHGGDGALRAGDRLPDIHIGEQDKGSTLLERWKEPDHLAILLNATDEEAADMAAGFAAIPIYSLHGSDLDDEGRNLMGGEKKLFILRPDGYIGFRAPLTKRDELTAYVSKVGVIHPGFEH
;
A
#
# COMPACT_ATOMS: atom_id res chain seq x y z
N MET A 1 26.80 11.09 -19.54
CA MET A 1 25.84 10.13 -18.92
C MET A 1 24.53 10.26 -19.64
N LYS A 2 23.85 9.16 -19.94
CA LYS A 2 22.50 9.22 -20.54
C LYS A 2 21.56 9.86 -19.53
N THR A 3 20.79 10.87 -19.95
CA THR A 3 19.84 11.56 -19.06
C THR A 3 18.81 10.54 -18.55
N PRO A 4 18.55 10.44 -17.23
CA PRO A 4 17.58 9.50 -16.73
C PRO A 4 16.18 9.85 -17.25
N LEU A 5 15.41 8.82 -17.61
CA LEU A 5 14.05 9.01 -18.11
C LEU A 5 13.10 9.45 -16.98
N VAL A 6 13.31 8.95 -15.76
CA VAL A 6 12.47 9.23 -14.60
C VAL A 6 13.32 9.67 -13.41
N LEU A 7 12.99 10.85 -12.84
CA LEU A 7 13.54 11.31 -11.56
C LEU A 7 12.56 10.98 -10.43
N ILE A 8 13.01 10.20 -9.45
CA ILE A 8 12.27 9.90 -8.23
C ILE A 8 12.85 10.74 -7.09
N VAL A 9 12.01 11.52 -6.43
CA VAL A 9 12.39 12.38 -5.30
C VAL A 9 11.85 11.77 -4.01
N GLY A 10 12.76 11.37 -3.13
CA GLY A 10 12.48 10.66 -1.89
C GLY A 10 12.71 9.15 -2.00
N ALA A 11 13.54 8.61 -1.11
CA ALA A 11 13.95 7.21 -1.08
C ALA A 11 13.36 6.44 0.13
N GLY A 12 12.12 6.76 0.49
CA GLY A 12 11.30 5.94 1.38
C GLY A 12 10.73 4.70 0.67
N PRO A 13 9.89 3.90 1.34
CA PRO A 13 9.31 2.67 0.77
C PRO A 13 8.61 2.88 -0.58
N SER A 14 7.85 3.96 -0.74
CA SER A 14 7.17 4.29 -2.00
C SER A 14 8.15 4.59 -3.14
N GLY A 15 9.20 5.38 -2.86
CA GLY A 15 10.21 5.74 -3.87
C GLY A 15 11.05 4.55 -4.30
N MET A 16 11.49 3.72 -3.35
CA MET A 16 12.22 2.48 -3.67
C MET A 16 11.35 1.49 -4.45
N THR A 17 10.06 1.35 -4.08
CA THR A 17 9.11 0.54 -4.84
C THR A 17 8.93 1.06 -6.27
N MET A 18 8.82 2.38 -6.44
CA MET A 18 8.75 3.01 -7.77
C MET A 18 9.99 2.70 -8.59
N ALA A 19 11.18 2.83 -8.00
CA ALA A 19 12.44 2.53 -8.69
C ALA A 19 12.53 1.05 -9.11
N ILE A 20 12.15 0.12 -8.23
CA ILE A 20 12.11 -1.31 -8.51
C ILE A 20 11.16 -1.59 -9.68
N GLU A 21 9.92 -1.12 -9.62
CA GLU A 21 8.94 -1.37 -10.67
C GLU A 21 9.38 -0.81 -12.02
N LEU A 22 9.82 0.44 -12.07
CA LEU A 22 10.29 1.04 -13.32
C LEU A 22 11.48 0.27 -13.92
N ARG A 23 12.41 -0.20 -13.08
CA ARG A 23 13.54 -1.03 -13.54
C ARG A 23 13.13 -2.41 -14.03
N ARG A 24 12.13 -3.02 -13.42
CA ARG A 24 11.53 -4.27 -13.91
C ARG A 24 10.92 -4.11 -15.29
N PHE A 25 10.42 -2.92 -15.62
CA PHE A 25 9.94 -2.54 -16.95
C PHE A 25 11.05 -2.03 -17.89
N GLY A 26 12.31 -2.07 -17.49
CA GLY A 26 13.44 -1.64 -18.32
C GLY A 26 13.68 -0.13 -18.39
N LEU A 27 12.92 0.68 -17.65
CA LEU A 27 13.10 2.13 -17.66
C LEU A 27 14.31 2.58 -16.85
N ASP A 28 15.01 3.60 -17.34
CA ASP A 28 16.11 4.22 -16.61
C ASP A 28 15.55 5.18 -15.55
N VAL A 29 16.07 5.04 -14.33
CA VAL A 29 15.65 5.81 -13.17
C VAL A 29 16.83 6.43 -12.44
N ARG A 30 16.58 7.59 -11.85
CA ARG A 30 17.45 8.23 -10.89
C ARG A 30 16.64 8.50 -9.63
N ILE A 31 17.10 8.04 -8.48
CA ILE A 31 16.44 8.23 -7.18
C ILE A 31 17.32 9.05 -6.27
N ILE A 32 16.79 10.17 -5.77
CA ILE A 32 17.49 11.11 -4.88
C ILE A 32 16.81 11.19 -3.52
N ASP A 33 17.59 11.47 -2.49
CA ASP A 33 17.07 11.78 -1.15
C ASP A 33 17.92 12.85 -0.48
N LYS A 34 17.27 13.84 0.13
CA LYS A 34 17.94 14.91 0.87
C LYS A 34 18.61 14.43 2.15
N SER A 35 18.18 13.28 2.70
CA SER A 35 18.76 12.68 3.90
C SER A 35 20.04 11.93 3.58
N GLY A 36 21.07 12.08 4.42
CA GLY A 36 22.32 11.36 4.29
C GLY A 36 22.26 9.89 4.71
N HIS A 37 21.19 9.48 5.39
CA HIS A 37 21.03 8.12 5.93
C HIS A 37 19.57 7.66 5.84
N PRO A 38 19.31 6.35 5.86
CA PRO A 38 17.97 5.78 5.99
C PRO A 38 17.28 6.26 7.27
N ALA A 39 15.96 6.17 7.33
CA ALA A 39 15.20 6.48 8.53
C ALA A 39 15.67 5.59 9.70
N GLN A 40 16.12 6.21 10.80
CA GLN A 40 16.60 5.48 11.98
C GLN A 40 15.44 4.94 12.81
N HIS A 41 14.32 5.65 12.84
CA HIS A 41 13.13 5.29 13.62
C HIS A 41 11.93 5.13 12.69
N SER A 42 11.20 4.05 12.93
CA SER A 42 10.13 3.60 12.06
C SER A 42 8.78 4.07 12.59
N GLN A 43 8.07 4.89 11.82
CA GLN A 43 6.66 5.23 12.13
C GLN A 43 5.71 4.13 11.65
N ALA A 44 5.95 3.57 10.47
CA ALA A 44 5.17 2.43 9.96
C ALA A 44 5.73 1.10 10.48
N LEU A 45 4.83 0.18 10.75
CA LEU A 45 5.16 -1.12 11.34
C LEU A 45 4.49 -2.28 10.61
N VAL A 46 3.31 -2.09 10.06
CA VAL A 46 2.51 -3.17 9.51
C VAL A 46 2.72 -3.26 8.01
N VAL A 47 3.09 -4.45 7.54
CA VAL A 47 3.02 -4.82 6.12
C VAL A 47 1.76 -5.67 5.92
N GLN A 48 0.83 -5.15 5.15
CA GLN A 48 -0.48 -5.77 4.91
C GLN A 48 -0.40 -6.88 3.87
N ALA A 49 -1.41 -7.76 3.86
CA ALA A 49 -1.46 -8.92 2.97
C ALA A 49 -1.29 -8.53 1.49
N ARG A 50 -1.95 -7.46 1.03
CA ARG A 50 -1.82 -6.98 -0.36
C ARG A 50 -0.40 -6.55 -0.72
N THR A 51 0.29 -5.89 0.20
CA THR A 51 1.70 -5.50 0.01
C THR A 51 2.62 -6.71 0.00
N LEU A 52 2.34 -7.74 0.82
CA LEU A 52 3.10 -8.99 0.77
C LEU A 52 2.92 -9.73 -0.58
N GLU A 53 1.72 -9.70 -1.18
CA GLU A 53 1.50 -10.22 -2.53
C GLU A 53 2.34 -9.46 -3.57
N GLN A 54 2.46 -8.14 -3.43
CA GLN A 54 3.34 -7.34 -4.29
C GLN A 54 4.81 -7.68 -4.08
N LEU A 55 5.27 -7.76 -2.82
CA LEU A 55 6.64 -8.17 -2.47
C LEU A 55 6.96 -9.59 -2.96
N GLN A 56 5.97 -10.49 -3.06
CA GLN A 56 6.15 -11.81 -3.64
C GLN A 56 6.50 -11.73 -5.12
N ARG A 57 5.87 -10.84 -5.87
CA ARG A 57 6.20 -10.63 -7.29
C ARG A 57 7.62 -10.09 -7.49
N TYR A 58 8.18 -9.42 -6.46
CA TYR A 58 9.59 -9.03 -6.43
C TYR A 58 10.52 -10.16 -5.97
N GLY A 59 9.97 -11.27 -5.47
CA GLY A 59 10.76 -12.38 -4.91
C GLY A 59 11.30 -12.10 -3.51
N VAL A 60 10.86 -11.04 -2.82
CA VAL A 60 11.36 -10.63 -1.49
C VAL A 60 10.39 -10.86 -0.33
N ALA A 61 9.17 -11.33 -0.60
CA ALA A 61 8.17 -11.58 0.45
C ALA A 61 8.65 -12.59 1.50
N ALA A 62 9.34 -13.66 1.09
CA ALA A 62 9.87 -14.65 2.03
C ALA A 62 10.88 -14.01 3.00
N THR A 63 11.74 -13.13 2.52
CA THR A 63 12.69 -12.37 3.35
C THR A 63 11.94 -11.46 4.33
N ALA A 64 10.93 -10.72 3.86
CA ALA A 64 10.12 -9.85 4.71
C ALA A 64 9.42 -10.67 5.82
N VAL A 65 8.79 -11.79 5.45
CA VAL A 65 8.10 -12.67 6.41
C VAL A 65 9.06 -13.28 7.44
N ALA A 66 10.27 -13.66 7.03
CA ALA A 66 11.29 -14.18 7.93
C ALA A 66 11.87 -13.14 8.90
N SER A 67 11.86 -11.86 8.50
CA SER A 67 12.35 -10.73 9.32
C SER A 67 11.28 -10.13 10.23
N GLY A 68 9.99 -10.41 9.99
CA GLY A 68 8.88 -9.83 10.74
C GLY A 68 8.16 -10.84 11.63
N ARG A 69 7.18 -10.33 12.39
CA ARG A 69 6.32 -11.13 13.26
C ARG A 69 4.89 -11.17 12.72
N LYS A 70 4.33 -12.38 12.60
CA LYS A 70 2.95 -12.58 12.12
C LYS A 70 1.98 -12.37 13.27
N LEU A 71 1.07 -11.43 13.15
CA LEU A 71 -0.06 -11.26 14.04
C LEU A 71 -1.31 -11.79 13.35
N THR A 72 -1.92 -12.80 13.97
CA THR A 72 -3.06 -13.54 13.38
C THR A 72 -4.39 -13.20 14.03
N TRP A 73 -4.38 -12.40 15.11
CA TRP A 73 -5.58 -11.98 15.83
C TRP A 73 -5.53 -10.49 16.13
N GLY A 74 -6.68 -9.83 16.01
CA GLY A 74 -6.96 -8.50 16.54
C GLY A 74 -7.93 -8.58 17.70
N GLU A 75 -7.56 -8.10 18.88
CA GLU A 75 -8.41 -8.07 20.07
C GLU A 75 -8.72 -6.65 20.49
N PHE A 76 -9.98 -6.40 20.77
CA PHE A 76 -10.49 -5.09 21.17
C PHE A 76 -11.07 -5.17 22.57
N PHE A 77 -10.65 -4.24 23.41
CA PHE A 77 -11.04 -4.15 24.81
C PHE A 77 -11.71 -2.80 25.08
N SER A 78 -12.67 -2.79 25.97
CA SER A 78 -13.26 -1.57 26.55
C SER A 78 -13.38 -1.76 28.04
N GLU A 79 -12.92 -0.78 28.81
CA GLU A 79 -12.92 -0.81 30.28
C GLU A 79 -12.33 -2.14 30.84
N GLY A 80 -11.20 -2.57 30.27
CA GLY A 80 -10.50 -3.79 30.66
C GLY A 80 -11.18 -5.12 30.27
N LYS A 81 -12.33 -5.06 29.56
CA LYS A 81 -13.05 -6.26 29.10
C LYS A 81 -12.91 -6.42 27.59
N ARG A 82 -12.62 -7.64 27.14
CA ARG A 82 -12.60 -7.93 25.71
C ARG A 82 -14.02 -7.87 25.14
N ILE A 83 -14.22 -6.96 24.18
CA ILE A 83 -15.49 -6.76 23.50
C ILE A 83 -15.54 -7.43 22.13
N LEU A 84 -14.40 -7.60 21.45
CA LEU A 84 -14.34 -8.14 20.10
C LEU A 84 -13.00 -8.86 19.88
N SER A 85 -13.04 -9.95 19.11
CA SER A 85 -11.86 -10.64 18.58
C SER A 85 -12.06 -10.88 17.09
N ILE A 86 -11.07 -10.51 16.28
CA ILE A 86 -11.07 -10.67 14.83
C ILE A 86 -9.98 -11.65 14.45
N ASP A 87 -10.37 -12.74 13.78
CA ASP A 87 -9.45 -13.73 13.24
C ASP A 87 -8.96 -13.32 11.86
N LEU A 88 -7.66 -12.98 11.76
CA LEU A 88 -7.03 -12.56 10.51
C LEU A 88 -6.78 -13.72 9.55
N HIS A 89 -6.89 -14.99 9.99
CA HIS A 89 -6.82 -16.15 9.08
C HIS A 89 -7.93 -16.13 8.02
N ASN A 90 -9.01 -15.36 8.26
CA ASN A 90 -10.09 -15.16 7.29
C ASN A 90 -9.80 -14.12 6.20
N ILE A 91 -8.58 -13.54 6.15
CA ILE A 91 -8.15 -12.70 5.04
C ILE A 91 -7.99 -13.57 3.79
N SER A 92 -8.68 -13.20 2.70
CA SER A 92 -8.57 -13.90 1.42
C SER A 92 -7.25 -13.55 0.71
N SER A 93 -6.17 -14.15 1.20
CA SER A 93 -4.80 -14.02 0.70
C SER A 93 -3.95 -15.18 1.22
N ARG A 94 -2.86 -15.53 0.52
CA ARG A 94 -1.86 -16.47 1.05
C ARG A 94 -1.12 -15.93 2.29
N TYR A 95 -1.28 -14.64 2.61
CA TYR A 95 -0.73 -13.96 3.78
C TYR A 95 -1.84 -13.56 4.75
N PRO A 96 -2.55 -14.54 5.38
CA PRO A 96 -3.71 -14.27 6.22
C PRO A 96 -3.31 -13.81 7.62
N TYR A 97 -2.54 -12.71 7.69
CA TYR A 97 -2.04 -12.08 8.93
C TYR A 97 -1.59 -10.64 8.65
N ALA A 98 -1.43 -9.86 9.69
CA ALA A 98 -0.68 -8.61 9.65
C ALA A 98 0.78 -8.91 9.97
N LEU A 99 1.71 -8.54 9.09
CA LEU A 99 3.13 -8.72 9.34
C LEU A 99 3.67 -7.48 10.04
N PHE A 100 4.09 -7.63 11.30
CA PHE A 100 4.84 -6.59 12.01
C PHE A 100 6.30 -6.64 11.58
N LEU A 101 6.68 -5.66 10.80
CA LEU A 101 8.03 -5.47 10.27
C LEU A 101 8.35 -3.98 10.33
N PRO A 102 9.34 -3.53 11.10
CA PRO A 102 9.73 -2.14 11.13
C PRO A 102 9.97 -1.57 9.74
N GLN A 103 9.59 -0.32 9.52
CA GLN A 103 9.81 0.35 8.23
C GLN A 103 11.29 0.33 7.82
N SER A 104 12.21 0.49 8.76
CA SER A 104 13.66 0.41 8.52
C SER A 104 14.09 -0.93 7.92
N GLU A 105 13.51 -2.05 8.39
CA GLU A 105 13.75 -3.39 7.81
C GLU A 105 13.09 -3.52 6.43
N THR A 106 11.89 -2.98 6.25
CA THR A 106 11.22 -2.93 4.95
C THR A 106 12.07 -2.14 3.95
N GLU A 107 12.57 -0.97 4.34
CA GLU A 107 13.48 -0.16 3.53
C GLU A 107 14.78 -0.89 3.21
N ALA A 108 15.37 -1.59 4.18
CA ALA A 108 16.59 -2.36 3.95
C ALA A 108 16.40 -3.51 2.95
N ILE A 109 15.25 -4.19 2.99
CA ILE A 109 14.89 -5.24 2.02
C ILE A 109 14.70 -4.65 0.62
N LEU A 110 13.92 -3.56 0.51
CA LEU A 110 13.67 -2.87 -0.75
C LEU A 110 14.96 -2.31 -1.35
N ASN A 111 15.83 -1.68 -0.54
CA ASN A 111 17.10 -1.13 -1.01
C ASN A 111 18.01 -2.21 -1.59
N ARG A 112 18.20 -3.33 -0.87
CA ARG A 112 19.00 -4.46 -1.39
C ARG A 112 18.45 -4.99 -2.71
N HIS A 113 17.13 -5.08 -2.82
CA HIS A 113 16.50 -5.53 -4.06
C HIS A 113 16.66 -4.52 -5.20
N MET A 114 16.48 -3.23 -4.94
CA MET A 114 16.70 -2.15 -5.90
C MET A 114 18.15 -2.11 -6.40
N GLU A 115 19.12 -2.29 -5.49
CA GLU A 115 20.55 -2.36 -5.86
C GLU A 115 20.88 -3.54 -6.80
N SER A 116 20.13 -4.65 -6.73
CA SER A 116 20.28 -5.78 -7.67
C SER A 116 19.93 -5.40 -9.11
N PHE A 117 19.14 -4.35 -9.33
CA PHE A 117 18.88 -3.74 -10.64
C PHE A 117 19.89 -2.66 -11.03
N GLY A 118 20.97 -2.47 -10.24
CA GLY A 118 21.99 -1.45 -10.49
C GLY A 118 21.59 -0.02 -10.12
N VAL A 119 20.47 0.17 -9.42
CA VAL A 119 20.02 1.49 -8.94
C VAL A 119 20.59 1.75 -7.56
N ARG A 120 21.11 2.97 -7.35
CA ARG A 120 21.58 3.43 -6.04
C ARG A 120 20.92 4.75 -5.68
N ILE A 121 20.61 4.92 -4.39
CA ILE A 121 20.07 6.18 -3.88
C ILE A 121 21.17 7.22 -3.83
N GLU A 122 20.93 8.36 -4.47
CA GLU A 122 21.79 9.54 -4.34
C GLU A 122 21.39 10.30 -3.09
N ARG A 123 22.07 10.01 -1.99
CA ARG A 123 21.87 10.65 -0.70
C ARG A 123 22.41 12.08 -0.68
N GLU A 124 21.93 12.90 0.28
CA GLU A 124 22.27 14.31 0.41
C GLU A 124 22.12 15.09 -0.90
N THR A 125 21.16 14.65 -1.72
CA THR A 125 20.81 15.26 -3.00
C THR A 125 19.36 15.76 -2.92
N GLU A 126 19.19 17.07 -3.06
CA GLU A 126 17.91 17.75 -2.88
C GLU A 126 17.41 18.36 -4.20
N LEU A 127 16.14 18.19 -4.49
CA LEU A 127 15.45 18.92 -5.56
C LEU A 127 15.19 20.36 -5.09
N LEU A 128 15.78 21.33 -5.78
CA LEU A 128 15.57 22.77 -5.50
C LEU A 128 14.33 23.32 -6.22
N GLY A 129 13.99 22.76 -7.36
CA GLY A 129 12.84 23.16 -8.16
C GLY A 129 12.87 22.55 -9.54
N PHE A 130 11.81 22.79 -10.31
CA PHE A 130 11.70 22.34 -11.70
C PHE A 130 10.77 23.25 -12.50
N GLU A 131 10.95 23.23 -13.83
CA GLU A 131 10.16 23.97 -14.82
C GLU A 131 9.86 23.09 -16.02
N GLU A 132 8.82 23.38 -16.79
CA GLU A 132 8.58 22.73 -18.07
C GLU A 132 9.73 23.01 -19.03
N SER A 133 10.30 22.00 -19.66
CA SER A 133 11.52 22.16 -20.47
C SER A 133 11.25 22.68 -21.87
N GLY A 134 10.05 22.54 -22.38
CA GLY A 134 9.70 22.87 -23.78
C GLY A 134 10.34 21.96 -24.84
N LEU A 135 11.08 20.90 -24.42
CA LEU A 135 11.72 19.93 -25.31
C LEU A 135 10.84 18.70 -25.47
N ALA A 136 10.75 18.15 -26.68
CA ALA A 136 9.85 17.03 -26.98
C ALA A 136 10.18 15.74 -26.20
N GLU A 137 11.46 15.48 -25.88
CA GLU A 137 11.91 14.26 -25.21
C GLU A 137 12.13 14.43 -23.69
N ALA A 138 12.20 15.68 -23.22
CA ALA A 138 12.41 16.03 -21.82
C ALA A 138 11.35 17.04 -21.39
N ALA A 139 10.28 16.56 -20.75
CA ALA A 139 9.17 17.42 -20.39
C ALA A 139 9.49 18.39 -19.25
N VAL A 140 10.49 18.09 -18.43
CA VAL A 140 10.83 18.85 -17.21
C VAL A 140 12.32 19.13 -17.15
N SER A 141 12.69 20.34 -16.72
CA SER A 141 14.05 20.72 -16.33
C SER A 141 14.10 20.85 -14.81
N ALA A 142 14.88 19.99 -14.14
CA ALA A 142 15.00 19.95 -12.69
C ALA A 142 16.39 20.42 -12.23
N LEU A 143 16.42 21.21 -11.16
CA LEU A 143 17.63 21.69 -10.51
C LEU A 143 17.87 20.93 -9.21
N LEU A 144 18.99 20.24 -9.10
CA LEU A 144 19.42 19.48 -7.94
C LEU A 144 20.56 20.19 -7.21
N ARG A 145 20.66 19.96 -5.89
CA ARG A 145 21.78 20.38 -5.05
C ARG A 145 22.40 19.15 -4.40
N HIS A 146 23.70 18.97 -4.52
CA HIS A 146 24.47 17.89 -3.94
C HIS A 146 25.03 18.24 -2.56
N ALA A 147 25.55 17.23 -1.84
CA ALA A 147 26.15 17.36 -0.51
C ALA A 147 27.27 18.42 -0.42
N ASP A 148 28.06 18.57 -1.49
CA ASP A 148 29.14 19.56 -1.58
C ASP A 148 28.65 20.98 -1.92
N GLY A 149 27.34 21.18 -2.05
CA GLY A 149 26.71 22.45 -2.43
C GLY A 149 26.69 22.72 -3.94
N SER A 150 27.28 21.86 -4.76
CA SER A 150 27.21 21.99 -6.22
C SER A 150 25.78 21.80 -6.71
N GLN A 151 25.45 22.45 -7.82
CA GLN A 151 24.16 22.35 -8.46
C GLN A 151 24.28 21.64 -9.79
N GLU A 152 23.29 20.80 -10.08
CA GLU A 152 23.17 20.05 -11.33
C GLU A 152 21.80 20.30 -11.95
N GLN A 153 21.76 20.62 -13.24
CA GLN A 153 20.53 20.68 -14.00
C GLN A 153 20.36 19.41 -14.81
N ILE A 154 19.20 18.76 -14.65
CA ILE A 154 18.85 17.53 -15.38
C ILE A 154 17.52 17.70 -16.11
N GLN A 155 17.27 16.85 -17.11
CA GLN A 155 16.08 16.92 -17.94
C GLN A 155 15.40 15.55 -18.01
N PRO A 156 14.67 15.13 -16.96
CA PRO A 156 13.89 13.90 -16.98
C PRO A 156 12.60 14.08 -17.81
N ARG A 157 12.07 12.97 -18.31
CA ARG A 157 10.72 12.95 -18.90
C ARG A 157 9.64 13.13 -17.82
N TRP A 158 9.83 12.49 -16.67
CA TRP A 158 8.88 12.58 -15.55
C TRP A 158 9.59 12.80 -14.22
N ILE A 159 8.92 13.51 -13.31
CA ILE A 159 9.29 13.66 -11.91
C ILE A 159 8.24 12.97 -11.05
N ILE A 160 8.68 12.08 -10.16
CA ILE A 160 7.81 11.37 -9.21
C ILE A 160 8.15 11.82 -7.80
N GLY A 161 7.23 12.57 -7.16
CA GLY A 161 7.35 13.00 -5.77
C GLY A 161 6.95 11.87 -4.82
N CYS A 162 7.96 11.25 -4.20
CA CYS A 162 7.85 10.27 -3.11
C CYS A 162 8.44 10.84 -1.81
N ASP A 163 8.48 12.18 -1.69
CA ASP A 163 9.22 12.97 -0.71
C ASP A 163 8.39 13.29 0.56
N GLY A 164 7.33 12.51 0.79
CA GLY A 164 6.58 12.48 2.03
C GLY A 164 5.62 13.65 2.24
N ALA A 165 5.10 13.77 3.46
CA ALA A 165 4.05 14.73 3.83
C ALA A 165 4.40 16.21 3.53
N HIS A 166 5.69 16.56 3.58
CA HIS A 166 6.22 17.89 3.30
C HIS A 166 6.77 18.04 1.86
N SER A 167 6.20 17.30 0.93
CA SER A 167 6.66 17.19 -0.46
C SER A 167 7.00 18.53 -1.11
N VAL A 168 8.25 18.67 -1.50
CA VAL A 168 8.77 19.79 -2.30
C VAL A 168 8.24 19.70 -3.73
N VAL A 169 8.12 18.49 -4.27
CA VAL A 169 7.54 18.25 -5.60
C VAL A 169 6.11 18.77 -5.67
N ARG A 170 5.26 18.42 -4.68
CA ARG A 170 3.86 18.91 -4.61
C ARG A 170 3.81 20.44 -4.56
N GLN A 171 4.65 21.05 -3.71
CA GLN A 171 4.69 22.51 -3.53
C GLN A 171 5.10 23.24 -4.81
N HIS A 172 6.16 22.79 -5.49
CA HIS A 172 6.61 23.39 -6.75
C HIS A 172 5.61 23.16 -7.90
N ALA A 173 4.90 22.02 -7.91
CA ALA A 173 3.81 21.80 -8.83
C ALA A 173 2.58 22.71 -8.56
N GLY A 174 2.54 23.41 -7.42
CA GLY A 174 1.38 24.21 -7.00
C GLY A 174 0.13 23.37 -6.81
N ILE A 175 0.28 22.16 -6.27
CA ILE A 175 -0.84 21.25 -5.96
C ILE A 175 -1.22 21.45 -4.50
N ASP A 176 -2.49 21.75 -4.25
CA ASP A 176 -3.04 21.94 -2.90
C ASP A 176 -3.06 20.63 -2.12
N PHE A 177 -2.90 20.74 -0.79
CA PHE A 177 -2.94 19.62 0.14
C PHE A 177 -4.03 19.84 1.19
N ALA A 178 -5.26 19.55 0.82
CA ALA A 178 -6.45 19.84 1.61
C ALA A 178 -6.66 18.80 2.72
N GLY A 179 -7.18 19.25 3.86
CA GLY A 179 -7.51 18.40 4.99
C GLY A 179 -7.36 19.12 6.32
N ALA A 180 -7.42 18.37 7.41
CA ALA A 180 -7.34 18.90 8.77
C ALA A 180 -6.47 18.01 9.68
N GLY A 181 -5.89 18.62 10.69
CA GLY A 181 -5.29 17.91 11.82
C GLY A 181 -6.35 17.36 12.77
N THR A 182 -6.01 16.33 13.53
CA THR A 182 -6.83 15.85 14.65
C THR A 182 -6.50 16.62 15.93
N SER A 183 -7.48 16.72 16.83
CA SER A 183 -7.29 17.26 18.19
C SER A 183 -6.69 16.25 19.17
N LEU A 184 -6.30 15.06 18.68
CA LEU A 184 -5.69 14.03 19.51
C LEU A 184 -4.18 14.19 19.53
N SER A 185 -3.58 13.94 20.70
CA SER A 185 -2.15 13.76 20.87
C SER A 185 -1.81 12.29 20.75
N PHE A 186 -0.79 11.97 19.94
CA PHE A 186 -0.34 10.60 19.77
C PHE A 186 1.08 10.45 20.29
N PHE A 187 1.29 9.38 21.06
CA PHE A 187 2.63 8.95 21.51
C PHE A 187 2.90 7.55 20.97
N LEU A 188 4.09 7.34 20.49
CA LEU A 188 4.54 6.07 19.95
C LEU A 188 5.84 5.69 20.66
N GLY A 189 5.93 4.43 21.11
CA GLY A 189 7.13 3.92 21.74
C GLY A 189 7.32 2.43 21.49
N ASP A 190 8.59 2.02 21.42
CA ASP A 190 9.00 0.63 21.46
C ASP A 190 9.49 0.34 22.88
N LEU A 191 8.62 -0.33 23.65
CA LEU A 191 8.73 -0.47 25.09
C LEU A 191 8.93 -1.93 25.48
N GLU A 192 9.82 -2.18 26.41
CA GLU A 192 9.95 -3.46 27.12
C GLU A 192 8.90 -3.50 28.22
N LEU A 193 7.98 -4.46 28.11
CA LEU A 193 6.84 -4.61 29.00
C LEU A 193 6.94 -5.92 29.78
N GLU A 194 6.59 -5.86 31.07
CA GLU A 194 6.46 -7.03 31.95
C GLU A 194 5.08 -7.03 32.61
N GLY A 195 4.37 -8.14 32.50
CA GLY A 195 3.08 -8.32 33.16
C GLY A 195 2.18 -9.34 32.47
N PRO A 196 1.05 -9.71 33.10
CA PRO A 196 0.15 -10.74 32.56
C PRO A 196 -0.55 -10.35 31.27
N ASP A 197 -0.68 -9.05 30.99
CA ASP A 197 -1.35 -8.53 29.80
C ASP A 197 -0.34 -8.08 28.71
N THR A 198 0.93 -8.49 28.81
CA THR A 198 1.91 -8.30 27.75
C THR A 198 1.45 -9.07 26.50
N PRO A 199 1.27 -8.40 25.33
CA PRO A 199 0.71 -9.06 24.16
C PRO A 199 1.63 -10.16 23.62
N GLY A 200 1.02 -11.28 23.18
CA GLY A 200 1.68 -12.29 22.37
C GLY A 200 1.68 -11.92 20.89
N ASP A 201 1.36 -12.89 20.01
CA ASP A 201 1.22 -12.67 18.57
C ASP A 201 -0.19 -12.13 18.21
N VAL A 202 -0.63 -11.16 19.00
CA VAL A 202 -1.94 -10.52 18.96
C VAL A 202 -1.79 -9.01 18.90
N LEU A 203 -2.61 -8.40 18.10
CA LEU A 203 -2.80 -6.96 18.10
C LEU A 203 -3.88 -6.61 19.11
N SER A 204 -3.55 -5.88 20.17
CA SER A 204 -4.53 -5.45 21.16
C SER A 204 -4.80 -3.96 21.10
N ILE A 205 -6.09 -3.60 21.13
CA ILE A 205 -6.57 -2.22 21.07
C ILE A 205 -7.51 -2.01 22.26
N HIS A 206 -7.17 -1.09 23.14
CA HIS A 206 -7.89 -0.82 24.36
C HIS A 206 -8.50 0.58 24.32
N PHE A 207 -9.82 0.64 24.51
CA PHE A 207 -10.60 1.88 24.60
C PHE A 207 -10.87 2.22 26.06
N HIS A 208 -10.63 3.47 26.45
CA HIS A 208 -10.94 3.98 27.78
C HIS A 208 -11.22 5.48 27.74
N HIS A 209 -12.47 5.87 28.00
CA HIS A 209 -12.92 7.29 28.09
C HIS A 209 -12.40 8.18 26.94
N GLY A 210 -12.54 7.69 25.71
CA GLY A 210 -12.10 8.40 24.51
C GLY A 210 -10.60 8.30 24.20
N ASN A 211 -9.81 7.69 25.08
CA ASN A 211 -8.41 7.37 24.82
C ASN A 211 -8.28 5.98 24.20
N VAL A 212 -7.19 5.76 23.48
CA VAL A 212 -6.88 4.45 22.86
C VAL A 212 -5.44 4.07 23.17
N VAL A 213 -5.25 2.84 23.63
CA VAL A 213 -3.93 2.21 23.74
C VAL A 213 -3.89 1.03 22.79
N PHE A 214 -2.96 1.10 21.85
CA PHE A 214 -2.67 0.04 20.90
C PHE A 214 -1.37 -0.63 21.30
N MET A 215 -1.32 -1.96 21.31
CA MET A 215 -0.12 -2.73 21.60
C MET A 215 0.02 -3.90 20.62
N GLY A 216 1.24 -4.09 20.14
CA GLY A 216 1.60 -5.22 19.30
C GLY A 216 3.07 -5.59 19.47
N ARG A 217 3.34 -6.88 19.64
CA ARG A 217 4.69 -7.37 19.88
C ARG A 217 5.58 -7.20 18.66
N LEU A 218 6.65 -6.43 18.80
CA LEU A 218 7.59 -6.13 17.75
C LEU A 218 8.73 -7.16 17.69
N SER A 219 9.27 -7.51 18.84
CA SER A 219 10.34 -8.49 19.01
C SER A 219 10.14 -9.28 20.30
N ASP A 220 11.06 -10.16 20.63
CA ASP A 220 11.01 -10.88 21.93
C ASP A 220 11.18 -9.93 23.11
N LYS A 221 11.82 -8.78 22.91
CA LYS A 221 12.06 -7.78 23.94
C LYS A 221 11.06 -6.64 23.91
N PHE A 222 10.76 -6.08 22.73
CA PHE A 222 10.00 -4.85 22.60
C PHE A 222 8.59 -5.04 22.06
N THR A 223 7.68 -4.27 22.61
CA THR A 223 6.29 -4.10 22.17
C THR A 223 6.11 -2.68 21.65
N ARG A 224 5.57 -2.53 20.45
CA ARG A 224 5.13 -1.24 19.95
C ARG A 224 3.86 -0.83 20.69
N VAL A 225 3.92 0.31 21.34
CA VAL A 225 2.79 0.94 22.03
C VAL A 225 2.47 2.26 21.36
N ILE A 226 1.20 2.44 20.98
CA ILE A 226 0.69 3.71 20.47
C ILE A 226 -0.43 4.16 21.41
N VAL A 227 -0.31 5.38 21.92
CA VAL A 227 -1.32 5.99 22.78
C VAL A 227 -1.93 7.18 22.04
N ALA A 228 -3.26 7.22 21.94
CA ALA A 228 -4.02 8.36 21.45
C ALA A 228 -4.82 8.98 22.59
N LEU A 229 -4.58 10.24 22.90
CA LEU A 229 -5.19 10.98 24.03
C LEU A 229 -5.93 12.22 23.53
N HIS A 230 -7.08 12.52 24.15
CA HIS A 230 -7.69 13.83 23.98
C HIS A 230 -6.81 14.93 24.58
N SER A 231 -6.62 16.03 23.84
CA SER A 231 -5.76 17.17 24.24
C SER A 231 -6.14 17.79 25.59
N ASN A 232 -7.40 17.67 26.02
CA ASN A 232 -7.88 18.20 27.30
C ASN A 232 -7.49 17.36 28.52
N GLN A 233 -6.96 16.14 28.32
CA GLN A 233 -6.56 15.23 29.40
C GLN A 233 -5.04 15.16 29.63
N SER A 234 -4.26 15.78 28.77
CA SER A 234 -2.83 15.95 29.02
C SER A 234 -2.63 17.02 30.11
N GLN A 235 -1.88 16.72 31.16
CA GLN A 235 -1.60 17.66 32.26
C GLN A 235 -0.91 18.95 31.79
N ASP A 236 -0.41 18.99 30.56
CA ASP A 236 0.12 20.15 29.85
C ASP A 236 -0.49 20.23 28.43
N ALA A 237 -1.76 20.63 28.36
CA ALA A 237 -2.46 20.79 27.08
C ALA A 237 -1.73 21.74 26.09
N SER A 238 -0.89 22.64 26.59
CA SER A 238 -0.03 23.52 25.79
C SER A 238 1.20 22.83 25.17
N GLN A 239 1.61 21.66 25.69
CA GLN A 239 2.80 20.93 25.24
C GLN A 239 2.49 19.53 24.67
N ALA A 240 1.26 19.07 24.81
CA ALA A 240 0.87 17.71 24.38
C ALA A 240 1.07 17.45 22.89
N GLY A 241 1.17 18.49 22.10
CA GLY A 241 1.41 18.46 20.67
C GLY A 241 2.76 19.03 20.22
N ASP A 242 3.69 19.32 21.10
CA ASP A 242 5.02 19.79 20.68
C ASP A 242 5.86 18.60 20.17
N PRO A 243 6.25 18.56 18.88
CA PRO A 243 7.09 17.49 18.34
C PRO A 243 8.48 17.44 18.97
N LYS A 244 8.86 18.44 19.77
CA LYS A 244 10.14 18.51 20.50
C LYS A 244 10.02 18.09 21.96
N ARG A 245 8.83 17.67 22.41
CA ARG A 245 8.64 17.23 23.79
C ARG A 245 9.37 15.91 24.04
N ASP A 246 10.21 15.86 25.04
CA ASP A 246 10.77 14.61 25.55
C ASP A 246 9.68 13.83 26.30
N LEU A 247 9.39 12.61 25.80
CA LEU A 247 8.45 11.71 26.44
C LEU A 247 9.11 10.95 27.59
N THR A 248 8.32 10.65 28.60
CA THR A 248 8.70 9.83 29.75
C THR A 248 7.88 8.54 29.79
N PHE A 249 8.30 7.56 30.58
CA PHE A 249 7.49 6.34 30.79
C PHE A 249 6.10 6.65 31.36
N ALA A 250 5.95 7.73 32.13
CA ALA A 250 4.66 8.12 32.69
C ALA A 250 3.64 8.51 31.60
N ASP A 251 4.10 9.02 30.46
CA ASP A 251 3.22 9.38 29.33
C ASP A 251 2.56 8.14 28.70
N PHE A 252 3.17 6.97 28.87
CA PHE A 252 2.63 5.68 28.42
C PHE A 252 2.01 4.88 29.58
N GLN A 253 2.68 4.82 30.74
CA GLN A 253 2.22 3.97 31.86
C GLN A 253 0.86 4.42 32.36
N ARG A 254 0.62 5.73 32.50
CA ARG A 254 -0.67 6.23 32.97
C ARG A 254 -1.86 5.83 32.10
N PRO A 255 -1.88 6.05 30.77
CA PRO A 255 -2.97 5.57 29.93
C PRO A 255 -3.09 4.03 29.91
N ILE A 256 -2.00 3.29 30.05
CA ILE A 256 -1.98 1.83 30.18
C ILE A 256 -2.72 1.41 31.45
N ASP A 257 -2.38 2.03 32.61
CA ASP A 257 -2.99 1.74 33.90
C ASP A 257 -4.48 2.13 33.92
N GLU A 258 -4.83 3.32 33.37
CA GLU A 258 -6.20 3.81 33.25
C GLU A 258 -7.07 2.86 32.40
N ALA A 259 -6.52 2.29 31.32
CA ALA A 259 -7.20 1.29 30.49
C ALA A 259 -7.31 -0.10 31.16
N GLY A 260 -6.82 -0.27 32.39
CA GLY A 260 -6.87 -1.52 33.14
C GLY A 260 -5.91 -2.60 32.64
N ILE A 261 -4.85 -2.21 31.92
CA ILE A 261 -3.85 -3.12 31.37
C ILE A 261 -2.74 -3.35 32.41
N ARG A 262 -2.52 -4.60 32.80
CA ARG A 262 -1.60 -4.98 33.88
C ARG A 262 -0.21 -5.28 33.35
N VAL A 263 0.49 -4.22 32.93
CA VAL A 263 1.89 -4.30 32.51
C VAL A 263 2.70 -3.16 33.12
N LYS A 264 4.00 -3.38 33.29
CA LYS A 264 4.96 -2.38 33.74
C LYS A 264 5.98 -2.14 32.65
N ILE A 265 6.29 -0.89 32.39
CA ILE A 265 7.35 -0.49 31.45
C ILE A 265 8.69 -0.64 32.17
N LEU A 266 9.61 -1.43 31.61
CA LEU A 266 10.96 -1.65 32.13
C LEU A 266 11.99 -0.77 31.43
N SER A 267 11.94 -0.69 30.11
CA SER A 267 12.86 0.12 29.28
C SER A 267 12.19 0.52 27.98
N SER A 268 12.83 1.41 27.21
CA SER A 268 12.43 1.78 25.86
C SER A 268 13.63 1.74 24.93
N ASP A 269 13.39 1.35 23.66
CA ASP A 269 14.33 1.57 22.57
C ASP A 269 14.26 3.04 22.12
N TRP A 270 13.05 3.53 21.86
CA TRP A 270 12.76 4.93 21.56
C TRP A 270 11.31 5.30 21.85
N MET A 271 11.05 6.60 21.98
CA MET A 271 9.73 7.17 22.18
C MET A 271 9.63 8.48 21.41
N THR A 272 8.47 8.76 20.79
CA THR A 272 8.25 10.02 20.07
C THR A 272 6.78 10.46 20.14
N PRO A 273 6.53 11.77 20.30
CA PRO A 273 5.23 12.33 19.99
C PRO A 273 5.06 12.41 18.47
N PHE A 274 3.84 12.25 17.97
CA PHE A 274 3.55 12.50 16.57
C PHE A 274 2.17 13.12 16.36
N HIS A 275 2.03 13.81 15.23
CA HIS A 275 0.79 14.45 14.86
C HIS A 275 0.14 13.69 13.73
N VAL A 276 -1.16 13.52 13.85
CA VAL A 276 -1.98 12.94 12.80
C VAL A 276 -2.68 14.04 12.04
N ASN A 277 -2.49 14.03 10.74
CA ASN A 277 -3.19 14.87 9.81
C ASN A 277 -3.87 13.97 8.78
N ASP A 278 -5.12 14.29 8.48
CA ASP A 278 -5.85 13.67 7.38
C ASP A 278 -5.86 14.68 6.22
N ARG A 279 -5.02 14.44 5.20
CA ARG A 279 -4.89 15.35 4.04
C ARG A 279 -4.78 14.56 2.75
N GLN A 280 -5.28 15.17 1.68
CA GLN A 280 -5.15 14.63 0.32
C GLN A 280 -4.80 15.76 -0.66
N ALA A 281 -3.90 15.46 -1.60
CA ALA A 281 -3.58 16.36 -2.69
C ALA A 281 -4.80 16.54 -3.62
N SER A 282 -5.00 17.76 -4.10
CA SER A 282 -6.09 18.08 -5.02
C SER A 282 -5.96 17.35 -6.35
N HIS A 283 -4.71 17.05 -6.74
CA HIS A 283 -4.34 16.29 -7.91
C HIS A 283 -3.15 15.39 -7.61
N TYR A 284 -3.10 14.21 -8.23
CA TYR A 284 -1.98 13.27 -8.14
C TYR A 284 -1.06 13.39 -9.36
N ARG A 285 -1.52 14.07 -10.41
CA ARG A 285 -0.79 14.36 -11.65
C ARG A 285 -0.90 15.83 -12.01
N LYS A 286 0.19 16.43 -12.48
CA LYS A 286 0.19 17.72 -13.19
C LYS A 286 1.23 17.67 -14.29
N GLY A 287 0.75 17.54 -15.54
CA GLY A 287 1.63 17.31 -16.69
C GLY A 287 2.50 16.08 -16.51
N SER A 288 3.81 16.26 -16.47
CA SER A 288 4.82 15.20 -16.30
C SER A 288 5.25 14.99 -14.83
N VAL A 289 4.54 15.57 -13.87
CA VAL A 289 4.84 15.48 -12.45
C VAL A 289 3.76 14.64 -11.75
N PHE A 290 4.17 13.67 -10.94
CA PHE A 290 3.28 12.76 -10.21
C PHE A 290 3.61 12.76 -8.73
N LEU A 291 2.60 12.52 -7.88
CA LEU A 291 2.73 12.37 -6.44
C LEU A 291 2.37 10.95 -6.03
N VAL A 292 3.16 10.35 -5.15
CA VAL A 292 3.04 8.95 -4.71
C VAL A 292 3.20 8.87 -3.19
N GLY A 293 2.36 8.08 -2.53
CA GLY A 293 2.38 7.90 -1.07
C GLY A 293 2.08 9.17 -0.31
N ASP A 294 2.80 9.45 0.77
CA ASP A 294 2.55 10.59 1.66
C ASP A 294 2.66 11.96 0.97
N ALA A 295 3.29 12.05 -0.20
CA ALA A 295 3.28 13.25 -1.02
C ALA A 295 1.88 13.56 -1.57
N SER A 296 1.05 12.53 -1.80
CA SER A 296 -0.31 12.63 -2.33
C SER A 296 -1.40 12.52 -1.26
N HIS A 297 -1.20 11.73 -0.21
CA HIS A 297 -2.19 11.55 0.88
C HIS A 297 -1.52 11.14 2.19
N ILE A 298 -1.99 11.71 3.29
CA ILE A 298 -1.63 11.31 4.65
C ILE A 298 -2.89 11.10 5.46
N HIS A 299 -2.88 10.14 6.35
CA HIS A 299 -4.02 9.78 7.17
C HIS A 299 -3.59 9.24 8.53
N SER A 300 -4.57 9.08 9.42
CA SER A 300 -4.37 8.46 10.74
C SER A 300 -3.67 7.10 10.61
N PRO A 301 -2.75 6.76 11.55
CA PRO A 301 -2.07 5.47 11.56
C PRO A 301 -2.99 4.28 11.89
N VAL A 302 -4.26 4.53 12.17
CA VAL A 302 -5.27 3.49 12.43
C VAL A 302 -5.34 2.53 11.23
N GLY A 303 -5.00 1.27 11.48
CA GLY A 303 -4.94 0.23 10.45
C GLY A 303 -3.57 0.01 9.82
N GLY A 304 -2.57 0.90 10.03
CA GLY A 304 -1.21 0.72 9.52
C GLY A 304 -1.12 0.68 7.98
N GLN A 305 -1.90 1.52 7.27
CA GLN A 305 -2.08 1.41 5.81
C GLN A 305 -1.21 2.37 4.99
N GLY A 306 -0.69 3.49 5.55
CA GLY A 306 -0.02 4.54 4.77
C GLY A 306 1.14 4.06 3.91
N MET A 307 2.11 3.36 4.50
CA MET A 307 3.24 2.79 3.77
C MET A 307 2.77 1.81 2.68
N ASN A 308 1.82 0.95 3.01
CA ASN A 308 1.27 -0.07 2.11
C ASN A 308 0.58 0.57 0.90
N THR A 309 -0.29 1.56 1.14
CA THR A 309 -0.98 2.30 0.08
C THR A 309 0.01 3.03 -0.81
N GLY A 310 1.06 3.66 -0.27
CA GLY A 310 2.09 4.35 -1.05
C GLY A 310 2.91 3.40 -1.93
N MET A 311 3.21 2.19 -1.47
CA MET A 311 3.86 1.17 -2.31
C MET A 311 2.94 0.70 -3.44
N GLN A 312 1.63 0.59 -3.19
CA GLN A 312 0.65 0.25 -4.23
C GLN A 312 0.42 1.40 -5.23
N ASP A 313 0.51 2.67 -4.79
CA ASP A 313 0.50 3.82 -5.70
C ASP A 313 1.64 3.70 -6.71
N ALA A 314 2.85 3.38 -6.21
CA ALA A 314 4.03 3.18 -7.05
C ALA A 314 3.83 2.07 -8.09
N ALA A 315 3.30 0.91 -7.68
CA ALA A 315 3.04 -0.19 -8.60
C ALA A 315 1.97 0.15 -9.64
N ASN A 316 0.92 0.88 -9.24
CA ASN A 316 -0.14 1.31 -10.14
C ASN A 316 0.37 2.29 -11.20
N LEU A 317 1.23 3.23 -10.83
CA LEU A 317 1.77 4.25 -11.73
C LEU A 317 2.87 3.69 -12.66
N ALA A 318 3.76 2.84 -12.15
CA ALA A 318 4.98 2.45 -12.86
C ALA A 318 4.70 1.74 -14.18
N TRP A 319 3.75 0.80 -14.25
CA TRP A 319 3.42 0.13 -15.50
C TRP A 319 2.80 1.08 -16.54
N LYS A 320 2.02 2.07 -16.09
CA LYS A 320 1.41 3.08 -16.97
C LYS A 320 2.47 3.99 -17.57
N LEU A 321 3.45 4.43 -16.76
CA LEU A 321 4.61 5.18 -17.25
C LEU A 321 5.40 4.38 -18.27
N SER A 322 5.59 3.08 -18.01
CA SER A 322 6.27 2.19 -18.95
C SER A 322 5.49 2.04 -20.25
N ALA A 323 4.18 1.82 -20.21
CA ALA A 323 3.35 1.72 -21.40
C ALA A 323 3.47 2.99 -22.27
N VAL A 324 3.41 4.17 -21.64
CA VAL A 324 3.56 5.46 -22.35
C VAL A 324 4.99 5.67 -22.85
N ALA A 325 6.02 5.19 -22.16
CA ALA A 325 7.39 5.21 -22.65
C ALA A 325 7.56 4.38 -23.93
N HIS A 326 6.78 3.31 -24.06
CA HIS A 326 6.77 2.41 -25.21
C HIS A 326 5.69 2.75 -26.27
N GLY A 327 5.07 3.93 -26.19
CA GLY A 327 4.19 4.44 -27.24
C GLY A 327 2.70 4.38 -26.97
N ALA A 328 2.26 3.97 -25.76
CA ALA A 328 0.86 4.13 -25.37
C ALA A 328 0.50 5.62 -25.25
N ASP A 329 -0.81 5.92 -25.37
CA ASP A 329 -1.31 7.28 -25.25
C ASP A 329 -1.08 7.85 -23.84
N ASP A 330 -0.66 9.12 -23.75
CA ASP A 330 -0.38 9.81 -22.49
C ASP A 330 -1.63 9.90 -21.57
N HIS A 331 -2.84 9.87 -22.15
CA HIS A 331 -4.09 9.82 -21.39
C HIS A 331 -4.23 8.56 -20.49
N LEU A 332 -3.47 7.50 -20.77
CA LEU A 332 -3.38 6.35 -19.86
C LEU A 332 -2.95 6.78 -18.44
N LEU A 333 -2.09 7.79 -18.33
CA LEU A 333 -1.57 8.29 -17.06
C LEU A 333 -2.64 9.00 -16.22
N ASP A 334 -3.72 9.51 -16.82
CA ASP A 334 -4.82 10.15 -16.09
C ASP A 334 -5.55 9.13 -15.21
N SER A 335 -5.57 7.86 -15.62
CA SER A 335 -6.16 6.77 -14.83
C SER A 335 -5.44 6.52 -13.50
N TYR A 336 -4.21 7.00 -13.31
CA TYR A 336 -3.51 6.93 -12.03
C TYR A 336 -4.24 7.73 -10.94
N GLU A 337 -4.54 9.00 -11.24
CA GLU A 337 -5.31 9.85 -10.32
C GLU A 337 -6.71 9.29 -10.10
N GLU A 338 -7.40 8.88 -11.18
CA GLU A 338 -8.74 8.30 -11.12
C GLU A 338 -8.81 7.11 -10.13
N GLU A 339 -7.86 6.18 -10.22
CA GLU A 339 -7.80 4.98 -9.39
C GLU A 339 -7.29 5.27 -7.98
N ARG A 340 -6.18 6.00 -7.84
CA ARG A 340 -5.49 6.11 -6.55
C ARG A 340 -6.03 7.23 -5.66
N ALA A 341 -6.55 8.31 -6.23
CA ALA A 341 -7.23 9.34 -5.44
C ALA A 341 -8.54 8.81 -4.83
N ALA A 342 -9.25 7.91 -5.54
CA ALA A 342 -10.43 7.24 -5.00
C ALA A 342 -10.07 6.35 -3.79
N VAL A 343 -8.97 5.59 -3.86
CA VAL A 343 -8.46 4.79 -2.74
C VAL A 343 -8.06 5.67 -1.57
N GLY A 344 -7.30 6.75 -1.79
CA GLY A 344 -6.93 7.72 -0.76
C GLY A 344 -8.15 8.30 -0.04
N LYS A 345 -9.18 8.68 -0.80
CA LYS A 345 -10.45 9.21 -0.25
C LYS A 345 -11.21 8.18 0.59
N ALA A 346 -11.28 6.93 0.11
CA ALA A 346 -11.91 5.84 0.85
C ALA A 346 -11.17 5.57 2.17
N LEU A 347 -9.83 5.57 2.12
CA LEU A 347 -8.96 5.36 3.27
C LEU A 347 -9.15 6.46 4.32
N LEU A 348 -9.08 7.74 3.93
CA LEU A 348 -9.35 8.89 4.81
C LEU A 348 -10.74 8.82 5.46
N SER A 349 -11.76 8.42 4.69
CA SER A 349 -13.12 8.28 5.21
C SER A 349 -13.23 7.17 6.25
N PHE A 350 -12.60 6.02 6.00
CA PHE A 350 -12.64 4.87 6.90
C PHE A 350 -11.84 5.13 8.18
N THR A 351 -10.58 5.56 8.05
CA THR A 351 -9.70 5.82 9.20
C THR A 351 -10.23 6.95 10.07
N GLY A 352 -10.74 8.02 9.47
CA GLY A 352 -11.33 9.14 10.19
C GLY A 352 -12.62 8.76 10.95
N ARG A 353 -13.50 7.92 10.36
CA ARG A 353 -14.70 7.40 11.06
C ARG A 353 -14.31 6.40 12.14
N GLY A 354 -13.37 5.51 11.86
CA GLY A 354 -12.85 4.54 12.81
C GLY A 354 -12.23 5.23 14.02
N LEU A 355 -11.40 6.25 13.80
CA LEU A 355 -10.79 7.02 14.88
C LEU A 355 -11.84 7.74 15.73
N LYS A 356 -12.83 8.41 15.12
CA LYS A 356 -13.94 9.06 15.85
C LYS A 356 -14.74 8.08 16.70
N LEU A 357 -14.99 6.87 16.18
CA LEU A 357 -15.70 5.83 16.94
C LEU A 357 -14.83 5.30 18.09
N ALA A 358 -13.54 5.11 17.85
CA ALA A 358 -12.59 4.63 18.84
C ALA A 358 -12.37 5.64 19.98
N THR A 359 -12.30 6.93 19.64
CA THR A 359 -11.99 8.02 20.59
C THR A 359 -13.21 8.80 21.06
N THR A 360 -14.42 8.23 20.94
CA THR A 360 -15.61 8.88 21.52
C THR A 360 -15.51 8.89 23.05
N ALA A 361 -15.72 10.05 23.66
CA ALA A 361 -15.79 10.21 25.11
C ALA A 361 -17.24 10.38 25.62
N ASN A 362 -18.23 10.18 24.74
CA ASN A 362 -19.64 10.21 25.12
C ASN A 362 -20.06 8.83 25.67
N PRO A 363 -20.47 8.71 26.96
CA PRO A 363 -20.78 7.42 27.59
C PRO A 363 -21.90 6.63 26.90
N LEU A 364 -22.86 7.32 26.27
CA LEU A 364 -23.92 6.65 25.51
C LEU A 364 -23.39 6.04 24.22
N LEU A 365 -22.51 6.77 23.50
CA LEU A 365 -21.88 6.28 22.27
C LEU A 365 -20.85 5.18 22.57
N GLU A 366 -20.11 5.27 23.67
CA GLU A 366 -19.21 4.20 24.14
C GLU A 366 -20.00 2.92 24.38
N LYS A 367 -21.08 2.99 25.18
CA LYS A 367 -21.94 1.84 25.44
C LYS A 367 -22.58 1.27 24.18
N LEU A 368 -23.00 2.14 23.25
CA LEU A 368 -23.57 1.73 21.97
C LEU A 368 -22.51 1.03 21.12
N ARG A 369 -21.30 1.58 21.03
CA ARG A 369 -20.15 0.97 20.36
C ARG A 369 -19.88 -0.42 20.92
N ASP A 370 -19.71 -0.54 22.26
CA ASP A 370 -19.32 -1.76 22.93
C ASP A 370 -20.40 -2.85 22.84
N THR A 371 -21.67 -2.44 22.66
CA THR A 371 -22.78 -3.39 22.48
C THR A 371 -22.98 -3.78 21.01
N LEU A 372 -22.94 -2.83 20.08
CA LEU A 372 -23.29 -3.09 18.69
C LEU A 372 -22.10 -3.62 17.87
N LEU A 373 -20.87 -3.13 18.13
CA LEU A 373 -19.70 -3.50 17.35
C LEU A 373 -19.47 -5.02 17.31
N PRO A 374 -19.55 -5.77 18.43
CA PRO A 374 -19.39 -7.22 18.42
C PRO A 374 -20.44 -7.93 17.58
N HIS A 375 -21.70 -7.47 17.66
CA HIS A 375 -22.80 -8.06 16.87
C HIS A 375 -22.66 -7.79 15.38
N LEU A 376 -22.26 -6.56 15.01
CA LEU A 376 -22.08 -6.18 13.61
C LEU A 376 -20.90 -6.90 12.98
N VAL A 377 -19.74 -6.92 13.66
CA VAL A 377 -18.54 -7.62 13.17
C VAL A 377 -18.69 -9.13 13.23
N GLY A 378 -19.58 -9.65 14.07
CA GLY A 378 -19.99 -11.06 14.08
C GLY A 378 -20.72 -11.52 12.81
N LEU A 379 -21.26 -10.59 12.02
CA LEU A 379 -21.84 -10.91 10.71
C LEU A 379 -20.71 -11.20 9.71
N HIS A 380 -20.73 -12.36 9.07
CA HIS A 380 -19.68 -12.81 8.14
C HIS A 380 -19.39 -11.79 7.02
N SER A 381 -20.42 -11.16 6.45
CA SER A 381 -20.26 -10.14 5.42
C SER A 381 -19.54 -8.88 5.91
N VAL A 382 -19.84 -8.43 7.14
CA VAL A 382 -19.19 -7.27 7.75
C VAL A 382 -17.75 -7.59 8.11
N GLN A 383 -17.50 -8.76 8.70
CA GLN A 383 -16.15 -9.22 9.00
C GLN A 383 -15.29 -9.29 7.75
N LYS A 384 -15.80 -9.89 6.66
CA LYS A 384 -15.11 -9.96 5.37
C LYS A 384 -14.78 -8.57 4.83
N ALA A 385 -15.72 -7.62 4.90
CA ALA A 385 -15.50 -6.25 4.46
C ALA A 385 -14.43 -5.53 5.29
N VAL A 386 -14.45 -5.67 6.62
CA VAL A 386 -13.45 -5.10 7.54
C VAL A 386 -12.07 -5.69 7.27
N LEU A 387 -11.98 -7.01 7.17
CA LEU A 387 -10.72 -7.71 6.88
C LEU A 387 -10.16 -7.32 5.52
N GLY A 388 -11.00 -7.29 4.49
CA GLY A 388 -10.60 -6.89 3.15
C GLY A 388 -10.09 -5.45 3.08
N PHE A 389 -10.69 -4.55 3.86
CA PHE A 389 -10.25 -3.16 3.95
C PHE A 389 -8.92 -3.04 4.68
N ILE A 390 -8.78 -3.63 5.89
CA ILE A 390 -7.54 -3.54 6.70
C ILE A 390 -6.36 -4.18 5.95
N SER A 391 -6.57 -5.33 5.32
CA SER A 391 -5.54 -6.03 4.56
C SER A 391 -5.27 -5.45 3.17
N GLU A 392 -6.07 -4.45 2.75
CA GLU A 392 -6.06 -3.80 1.44
C GLU A 392 -6.39 -4.75 0.27
N THR A 393 -6.92 -5.94 0.57
CA THR A 393 -7.29 -6.93 -0.45
C THR A 393 -8.65 -6.65 -1.11
N ALA A 394 -9.45 -5.74 -0.55
CA ALA A 394 -10.73 -5.31 -1.12
C ALA A 394 -10.63 -4.06 -2.01
N ILE A 395 -9.44 -3.53 -2.26
CA ILE A 395 -9.26 -2.42 -3.22
C ILE A 395 -9.63 -2.91 -4.62
N GLU A 396 -10.46 -2.13 -5.31
CA GLU A 396 -10.95 -2.42 -6.67
C GLU A 396 -10.93 -1.15 -7.53
N TYR A 397 -10.88 -1.34 -8.86
CA TYR A 397 -10.87 -0.27 -9.86
C TYR A 397 -11.98 -0.43 -10.90
N ARG A 398 -13.15 -1.00 -10.52
CA ARG A 398 -14.26 -1.30 -11.44
C ARG A 398 -14.81 -0.09 -12.18
N SER A 399 -14.66 1.11 -11.60
CA SER A 399 -15.09 2.37 -12.21
C SER A 399 -14.01 3.07 -13.03
N SER A 400 -12.81 2.49 -13.12
CA SER A 400 -11.69 3.09 -13.85
C SER A 400 -11.97 3.14 -15.35
N SER A 401 -11.60 4.27 -15.97
CA SER A 401 -11.77 4.48 -17.41
C SER A 401 -11.00 3.46 -18.27
N ILE A 402 -9.95 2.83 -17.72
CA ILE A 402 -9.13 1.82 -18.42
C ILE A 402 -9.55 0.38 -18.11
N VAL A 403 -10.65 0.17 -17.41
CA VAL A 403 -11.21 -1.16 -17.11
C VAL A 403 -12.34 -1.46 -18.07
N SER A 404 -12.45 -2.72 -18.51
CA SER A 404 -13.45 -3.15 -19.50
C SER A 404 -14.05 -4.49 -19.09
N ASP A 405 -15.33 -4.51 -18.68
CA ASP A 405 -16.07 -5.70 -18.28
C ASP A 405 -17.21 -5.98 -19.25
N HIS A 406 -17.15 -7.10 -19.94
CA HIS A 406 -18.16 -7.53 -20.93
C HIS A 406 -19.00 -8.72 -20.46
N GLY A 407 -19.01 -8.96 -19.14
CA GLY A 407 -19.85 -9.98 -18.52
C GLY A 407 -19.24 -11.38 -18.45
N GLY A 408 -20.07 -12.34 -18.11
CA GLY A 408 -19.74 -13.73 -17.83
C GLY A 408 -20.14 -14.12 -16.40
N ASP A 409 -20.19 -15.44 -16.13
CA ASP A 409 -20.41 -15.98 -14.77
C ASP A 409 -19.19 -15.81 -13.86
N GLY A 410 -19.29 -16.25 -12.60
CA GLY A 410 -18.25 -16.11 -11.58
C GLY A 410 -18.30 -14.77 -10.83
N ALA A 411 -17.59 -14.70 -9.72
CA ALA A 411 -17.60 -13.54 -8.83
C ALA A 411 -16.60 -12.45 -9.21
N LEU A 412 -15.48 -12.82 -9.85
CA LEU A 412 -14.44 -11.87 -10.29
C LEU A 412 -14.92 -11.03 -11.46
N ARG A 413 -14.65 -9.74 -11.41
CA ARG A 413 -14.98 -8.77 -12.45
C ARG A 413 -13.72 -8.01 -12.89
N ALA A 414 -13.80 -7.38 -14.04
CA ALA A 414 -12.77 -6.41 -14.41
C ALA A 414 -12.75 -5.26 -13.39
N GLY A 415 -11.55 -4.84 -13.01
CA GLY A 415 -11.28 -3.91 -11.91
C GLY A 415 -10.99 -4.57 -10.58
N ASP A 416 -11.27 -5.86 -10.40
CA ASP A 416 -10.96 -6.58 -9.16
C ASP A 416 -9.47 -6.93 -9.08
N ARG A 417 -8.96 -6.98 -7.85
CA ARG A 417 -7.69 -7.64 -7.56
C ARG A 417 -7.81 -9.13 -7.89
N LEU A 418 -6.82 -9.67 -8.57
CA LEU A 418 -6.73 -11.13 -8.71
C LEU A 418 -6.35 -11.74 -7.36
N PRO A 419 -7.18 -12.59 -6.75
CA PRO A 419 -6.78 -13.35 -5.57
C PRO A 419 -5.74 -14.43 -5.95
N ASP A 420 -5.06 -14.96 -4.94
CA ASP A 420 -4.10 -16.04 -5.15
C ASP A 420 -4.83 -17.39 -5.28
N ILE A 421 -5.19 -17.73 -6.50
CA ILE A 421 -5.97 -18.91 -6.85
C ILE A 421 -5.05 -20.14 -6.92
N HIS A 422 -5.43 -21.21 -6.21
CA HIS A 422 -4.74 -22.48 -6.27
C HIS A 422 -5.00 -23.22 -7.59
N ILE A 423 -3.92 -23.74 -8.17
CA ILE A 423 -3.94 -24.48 -9.43
C ILE A 423 -3.35 -25.88 -9.20
N GLY A 424 -4.14 -26.93 -9.51
CA GLY A 424 -3.77 -28.32 -9.30
C GLY A 424 -4.33 -28.93 -8.02
N GLU A 425 -3.88 -30.15 -7.65
CA GLU A 425 -4.31 -30.80 -6.41
C GLU A 425 -3.90 -29.97 -5.19
N GLN A 426 -4.80 -29.81 -4.22
CA GLN A 426 -4.71 -28.89 -3.07
C GLN A 426 -3.39 -28.96 -2.27
N ASP A 427 -2.74 -30.11 -2.22
CA ASP A 427 -1.51 -30.31 -1.44
C ASP A 427 -0.19 -30.21 -2.25
N LYS A 428 -0.26 -30.05 -3.57
CA LYS A 428 0.92 -30.02 -4.45
C LYS A 428 0.87 -28.93 -5.51
N GLY A 429 -0.21 -28.18 -5.61
CA GLY A 429 -0.41 -27.17 -6.62
C GLY A 429 0.36 -25.88 -6.33
N SER A 430 0.83 -25.22 -7.39
CA SER A 430 1.29 -23.83 -7.32
C SER A 430 0.10 -22.89 -7.42
N THR A 431 0.28 -21.65 -6.97
CA THR A 431 -0.75 -20.64 -7.18
C THR A 431 -0.53 -19.86 -8.47
N LEU A 432 -1.58 -19.17 -8.93
CA LEU A 432 -1.52 -18.36 -10.13
C LEU A 432 -0.50 -17.22 -10.00
N LEU A 433 -0.43 -16.58 -8.82
CA LEU A 433 0.55 -15.51 -8.55
C LEU A 433 2.00 -16.02 -8.50
N GLU A 434 2.23 -17.27 -8.11
CA GLU A 434 3.58 -17.87 -8.14
C GLU A 434 4.08 -18.12 -9.57
N ARG A 435 3.16 -18.38 -10.49
CA ARG A 435 3.51 -18.61 -11.91
C ARG A 435 3.69 -17.32 -12.68
N TRP A 436 3.02 -16.24 -12.25
CA TRP A 436 3.09 -14.94 -12.89
C TRP A 436 4.16 -14.04 -12.23
N LYS A 437 5.41 -14.16 -12.68
CA LYS A 437 6.56 -13.44 -12.10
C LYS A 437 6.96 -12.20 -12.89
N GLU A 438 6.74 -12.24 -14.18
CA GLU A 438 7.14 -11.14 -15.07
C GLU A 438 6.23 -9.93 -14.91
N PRO A 439 6.76 -8.71 -15.15
CA PRO A 439 5.99 -7.47 -15.01
C PRO A 439 5.06 -7.19 -16.20
N ASP A 440 4.57 -8.22 -16.87
CA ASP A 440 3.76 -8.11 -18.08
C ASP A 440 2.26 -8.14 -17.80
N HIS A 441 1.48 -7.73 -18.80
CA HIS A 441 0.10 -8.17 -18.88
C HIS A 441 0.04 -9.67 -19.09
N LEU A 442 -0.95 -10.34 -18.50
CA LEU A 442 -1.16 -11.79 -18.66
C LEU A 442 -2.59 -12.06 -19.11
N ALA A 443 -2.74 -12.80 -20.18
CA ALA A 443 -4.04 -13.33 -20.58
C ALA A 443 -4.30 -14.69 -19.90
N ILE A 444 -5.43 -14.81 -19.21
CA ILE A 444 -5.92 -16.08 -18.68
C ILE A 444 -7.12 -16.51 -19.51
N LEU A 445 -6.99 -17.65 -20.19
CA LEU A 445 -8.08 -18.28 -20.92
C LEU A 445 -8.68 -19.38 -20.05
N LEU A 446 -9.93 -19.19 -19.64
CA LEU A 446 -10.67 -20.20 -18.87
C LEU A 446 -11.47 -21.09 -19.82
N ASN A 447 -11.28 -22.42 -19.69
CA ASN A 447 -11.98 -23.46 -20.44
C ASN A 447 -11.87 -23.31 -21.99
N ALA A 448 -10.84 -22.64 -22.48
CA ALA A 448 -10.55 -22.55 -23.91
C ALA A 448 -10.04 -23.90 -24.45
N THR A 449 -10.31 -24.19 -25.73
CA THR A 449 -9.66 -25.30 -26.44
C THR A 449 -8.25 -24.90 -26.87
N ASP A 450 -7.39 -25.89 -27.17
CA ASP A 450 -6.04 -25.62 -27.66
C ASP A 450 -6.03 -24.79 -28.95
N GLU A 451 -7.04 -24.99 -29.82
CA GLU A 451 -7.21 -24.22 -31.06
C GLU A 451 -7.58 -22.75 -30.75
N GLU A 452 -8.52 -22.50 -29.82
CA GLU A 452 -8.88 -21.14 -29.36
C GLU A 452 -7.69 -20.44 -28.70
N ALA A 453 -6.88 -21.16 -27.92
CA ALA A 453 -5.68 -20.61 -27.29
C ALA A 453 -4.58 -20.28 -28.32
N ALA A 454 -4.35 -21.16 -29.29
CA ALA A 454 -3.38 -20.93 -30.38
C ALA A 454 -3.79 -19.73 -31.25
N ASP A 455 -5.07 -19.62 -31.58
CA ASP A 455 -5.62 -18.52 -32.35
C ASP A 455 -5.53 -17.17 -31.60
N MET A 456 -5.77 -17.18 -30.29
CA MET A 456 -5.55 -16.00 -29.42
C MET A 456 -4.07 -15.61 -29.38
N ALA A 457 -3.15 -16.57 -29.24
CA ALA A 457 -1.72 -16.32 -29.23
C ALA A 457 -1.22 -15.73 -30.56
N ALA A 458 -1.76 -16.19 -31.69
CA ALA A 458 -1.44 -15.64 -33.00
C ALA A 458 -1.94 -14.18 -33.15
N GLY A 459 -3.12 -13.86 -32.60
CA GLY A 459 -3.69 -12.53 -32.69
C GLY A 459 -3.11 -11.49 -31.72
N PHE A 460 -2.55 -11.94 -30.59
CA PHE A 460 -2.06 -11.09 -29.50
C PHE A 460 -0.70 -11.58 -28.99
N ALA A 461 0.28 -11.71 -29.91
CA ALA A 461 1.60 -12.28 -29.61
C ALA A 461 2.38 -11.53 -28.50
N ALA A 462 2.05 -10.28 -28.22
CA ALA A 462 2.66 -9.48 -27.15
C ALA A 462 2.13 -9.79 -25.76
N ILE A 463 1.07 -10.62 -25.60
CA ILE A 463 0.50 -10.95 -24.30
C ILE A 463 0.79 -12.44 -23.99
N PRO A 464 1.56 -12.77 -22.96
CA PRO A 464 1.66 -14.15 -22.48
C PRO A 464 0.29 -14.72 -22.17
N ILE A 465 0.04 -15.95 -22.61
CA ILE A 465 -1.24 -16.63 -22.42
C ILE A 465 -1.08 -17.79 -21.46
N TYR A 466 -1.99 -17.88 -20.50
CA TYR A 466 -2.12 -18.99 -19.58
C TYR A 466 -3.51 -19.60 -19.68
N SER A 467 -3.57 -20.85 -20.17
CA SER A 467 -4.83 -21.60 -20.26
C SER A 467 -5.10 -22.34 -18.96
N LEU A 468 -6.32 -22.20 -18.45
CA LEU A 468 -6.84 -22.86 -17.26
C LEU A 468 -8.13 -23.59 -17.60
N HIS A 469 -8.30 -24.77 -17.05
CA HIS A 469 -9.56 -25.49 -17.06
C HIS A 469 -10.19 -25.46 -15.66
N GLY A 470 -11.52 -25.51 -15.59
CA GLY A 470 -12.23 -25.54 -14.31
C GLY A 470 -11.85 -26.75 -13.45
N SER A 471 -11.34 -27.84 -14.05
CA SER A 471 -10.75 -29.00 -13.36
C SER A 471 -9.43 -28.69 -12.64
N ASP A 472 -8.72 -27.66 -13.06
CA ASP A 472 -7.43 -27.26 -12.48
C ASP A 472 -7.62 -26.37 -11.24
N LEU A 473 -8.83 -25.92 -10.99
CA LEU A 473 -9.20 -25.00 -9.91
C LEU A 473 -9.80 -25.75 -8.73
N ASP A 474 -9.52 -25.28 -7.53
CA ASP A 474 -10.30 -25.67 -6.35
C ASP A 474 -11.72 -25.08 -6.35
N ASP A 475 -12.53 -25.38 -5.33
CA ASP A 475 -13.91 -24.90 -5.24
C ASP A 475 -13.99 -23.37 -5.15
N GLU A 476 -13.07 -22.72 -4.46
CA GLU A 476 -12.99 -21.26 -4.36
C GLU A 476 -12.63 -20.64 -5.72
N GLY A 477 -11.62 -21.15 -6.39
CA GLY A 477 -11.21 -20.72 -7.72
C GLY A 477 -12.34 -20.86 -8.75
N ARG A 478 -13.08 -21.99 -8.73
CA ARG A 478 -14.27 -22.18 -9.59
C ARG A 478 -15.37 -21.17 -9.30
N ASN A 479 -15.66 -20.90 -8.04
CA ASN A 479 -16.66 -19.88 -7.68
C ASN A 479 -16.23 -18.47 -8.11
N LEU A 480 -14.95 -18.15 -8.02
CA LEU A 480 -14.41 -16.85 -8.39
C LEU A 480 -14.38 -16.67 -9.90
N MET A 481 -13.84 -17.62 -10.63
CA MET A 481 -13.64 -17.51 -12.08
C MET A 481 -14.86 -17.92 -12.89
N GLY A 482 -15.74 -18.78 -12.35
CA GLY A 482 -16.92 -19.33 -13.05
C GLY A 482 -16.59 -20.54 -13.90
N GLY A 483 -17.59 -21.03 -14.68
CA GLY A 483 -17.50 -22.22 -15.52
C GLY A 483 -17.55 -21.98 -17.03
N GLU A 484 -17.90 -20.78 -17.46
CA GLU A 484 -17.99 -20.43 -18.88
C GLU A 484 -16.62 -20.20 -19.52
N LYS A 485 -16.55 -20.37 -20.86
CA LYS A 485 -15.38 -19.98 -21.64
C LYS A 485 -15.19 -18.47 -21.63
N LYS A 486 -14.08 -17.99 -21.07
CA LYS A 486 -13.81 -16.54 -20.99
C LYS A 486 -12.34 -16.20 -20.96
N LEU A 487 -12.08 -14.93 -21.18
CA LEU A 487 -10.78 -14.30 -21.15
C LEU A 487 -10.74 -13.28 -20.01
N PHE A 488 -9.63 -13.29 -19.25
CA PHE A 488 -9.22 -12.24 -18.36
C PHE A 488 -7.88 -11.69 -18.82
N ILE A 489 -7.71 -10.37 -18.84
CA ILE A 489 -6.40 -9.74 -18.97
C ILE A 489 -6.02 -9.16 -17.61
N LEU A 490 -4.92 -9.64 -17.07
CA LEU A 490 -4.33 -9.11 -15.85
C LEU A 490 -3.38 -7.99 -16.20
N ARG A 491 -3.48 -6.90 -15.46
CA ARG A 491 -2.57 -5.76 -15.51
C ARG A 491 -1.32 -6.07 -14.68
N PRO A 492 -0.18 -5.43 -15.00
CA PRO A 492 1.06 -5.64 -14.26
C PRO A 492 0.98 -5.34 -12.76
N ASP A 493 0.02 -4.53 -12.29
CA ASP A 493 -0.23 -4.24 -10.88
C ASP A 493 -1.12 -5.27 -10.16
N GLY A 494 -1.53 -6.35 -10.85
CA GLY A 494 -2.27 -7.47 -10.26
C GLY A 494 -3.79 -7.30 -10.25
N TYR A 495 -4.32 -6.38 -11.02
CA TYR A 495 -5.76 -6.18 -11.21
C TYR A 495 -6.24 -6.71 -12.56
N ILE A 496 -7.47 -7.15 -12.62
CA ILE A 496 -8.13 -7.58 -13.87
C ILE A 496 -8.49 -6.31 -14.65
N GLY A 497 -7.80 -6.05 -15.76
CA GLY A 497 -8.12 -4.90 -16.62
C GLY A 497 -9.25 -5.16 -17.60
N PHE A 498 -9.39 -6.42 -18.05
CA PHE A 498 -10.38 -6.83 -19.02
C PHE A 498 -10.99 -8.18 -18.66
N ARG A 499 -12.30 -8.33 -18.86
CA ARG A 499 -13.02 -9.61 -18.77
C ARG A 499 -14.10 -9.70 -19.84
N ALA A 500 -14.12 -10.80 -20.57
CA ALA A 500 -15.14 -11.06 -21.58
C ALA A 500 -15.29 -12.55 -21.91
N PRO A 501 -16.43 -12.99 -22.49
CA PRO A 501 -16.51 -14.24 -23.22
C PRO A 501 -15.48 -14.28 -24.37
N LEU A 502 -14.95 -15.47 -24.71
CA LEU A 502 -13.93 -15.62 -25.77
C LEU A 502 -14.35 -15.10 -27.14
N THR A 503 -15.67 -14.94 -27.36
CA THR A 503 -16.23 -14.44 -28.62
C THR A 503 -16.09 -12.93 -28.84
N LYS A 504 -15.62 -12.19 -27.81
CA LYS A 504 -15.54 -10.71 -27.78
C LYS A 504 -14.15 -10.19 -28.17
N ARG A 505 -13.66 -10.52 -29.36
CA ARG A 505 -12.30 -10.15 -29.82
C ARG A 505 -12.13 -8.68 -30.15
N ASP A 506 -13.14 -8.04 -30.71
CA ASP A 506 -13.07 -6.62 -31.09
C ASP A 506 -12.92 -5.74 -29.83
N GLU A 507 -13.62 -6.09 -28.77
CA GLU A 507 -13.50 -5.42 -27.47
C GLU A 507 -12.12 -5.60 -26.84
N LEU A 508 -11.50 -6.80 -27.00
CA LEU A 508 -10.13 -7.02 -26.56
C LEU A 508 -9.15 -6.16 -27.35
N THR A 509 -9.29 -6.08 -28.66
CA THR A 509 -8.45 -5.23 -29.52
C THR A 509 -8.55 -3.76 -29.10
N ALA A 510 -9.77 -3.28 -28.84
CA ALA A 510 -9.98 -1.92 -28.34
C ALA A 510 -9.32 -1.68 -26.98
N TYR A 511 -9.42 -2.66 -26.06
CA TYR A 511 -8.76 -2.60 -24.74
C TYR A 511 -7.24 -2.54 -24.88
N VAL A 512 -6.63 -3.46 -25.64
CA VAL A 512 -5.18 -3.54 -25.86
C VAL A 512 -4.64 -2.24 -26.47
N SER A 513 -5.35 -1.69 -27.46
CA SER A 513 -4.98 -0.42 -28.09
C SER A 513 -5.04 0.75 -27.11
N LYS A 514 -5.97 0.72 -26.14
CA LYS A 514 -6.15 1.78 -25.15
C LYS A 514 -5.07 1.77 -24.08
N VAL A 515 -4.70 0.60 -23.58
CA VAL A 515 -3.78 0.50 -22.42
C VAL A 515 -2.32 0.36 -22.81
N GLY A 516 -2.02 0.06 -24.07
CA GLY A 516 -0.66 -0.24 -24.52
C GLY A 516 -0.10 -1.47 -23.77
N VAL A 517 -0.13 -2.63 -24.39
CA VAL A 517 0.38 -3.84 -23.76
C VAL A 517 1.90 -3.81 -23.73
N ILE A 518 2.46 -3.97 -22.54
CA ILE A 518 3.91 -4.00 -22.34
C ILE A 518 4.39 -5.45 -22.50
N HIS A 519 5.44 -5.63 -23.32
CA HIS A 519 6.25 -6.83 -23.35
C HIS A 519 7.74 -6.42 -23.22
N PRO A 520 8.42 -6.69 -22.11
CA PRO A 520 9.81 -6.26 -21.87
C PRO A 520 10.84 -6.84 -22.83
N GLY A 521 10.47 -7.74 -23.72
CA GLY A 521 11.38 -8.47 -24.63
C GLY A 521 11.35 -8.06 -26.10
N PHE A 522 10.54 -7.10 -26.54
CA PHE A 522 10.55 -6.59 -27.91
C PHE A 522 11.44 -5.34 -28.02
N GLU A 523 12.72 -5.54 -28.36
CA GLU A 523 13.51 -4.48 -29.00
C GLU A 523 12.89 -4.21 -30.37
N HIS A 524 12.38 -3.00 -30.58
CA HIS A 524 12.03 -2.45 -31.90
C HIS A 524 13.25 -1.84 -32.56
#